data_932a779c6687241d774d0fb9ed0ee622
#
_entry.id   932a779c6687241d774d0fb9ed0ee622
#
_cell.length_a   1.000
_cell.length_b   1.000
_cell.length_c   1.000
_cell.angle_alpha   90.00
_cell.angle_beta   90.00
_cell.angle_gamma   90.00
#
_symmetry.space_group_name_H-M   'P 1'
#
loop_
_entity.id
_entity.type
_entity.pdbx_description
1 polymer ?
#
loop_
_entity_poly.entity_id
_entity_poly.type
_entity_poly.pdbx_seq_one_letter_code
_entity_poly.pdbx_strand_id
1 'polypeptide(L)'
;MVVNNVWFASLSVGLFHHTSPLKKTARLLNGHRRKPPLPQMNTLSTMEWIIGRPFEDADGNPIEDEYSKYNVIYAYLMRTYREIFFQVKITQEPSRSKLLPDPLTYPYIQPPYTLVIELTDVLLHPEWTYKSGWRFKKRPGIDYFLRTVGPPTFEVVIFTKESGMTADPLITNIDPENFIMYRLYRDATRYQDGEHIKDLNCLNRDLSRVIMVDWNKDAYKLNAENGFNINKWTGDMNDTALGELAEFLRAIAVSKVDDVRPVLKYYSQFDNPMEKFHENQRKLKEEQERQFQAQQSRESKNMTSIWNKFKR
;
A
#
# COMPACT_ATOMS: atom_id res chain seq x y z
N MET A 1 -26.90 -21.17 -12.73
CA MET A 1 -26.65 -22.32 -11.89
C MET A 1 -25.13 -22.43 -11.74
N VAL A 2 -24.55 -21.72 -10.79
CA VAL A 2 -23.11 -21.80 -10.46
C VAL A 2 -23.01 -21.75 -8.95
N VAL A 3 -22.49 -22.81 -8.36
CA VAL A 3 -22.39 -23.05 -6.93
C VAL A 3 -21.11 -22.39 -6.42
N ASN A 4 -21.25 -21.43 -5.52
CA ASN A 4 -20.13 -20.78 -4.84
C ASN A 4 -19.55 -21.72 -3.75
N ASN A 5 -18.33 -22.16 -3.95
CA ASN A 5 -17.52 -22.79 -2.91
C ASN A 5 -16.88 -21.71 -2.03
N VAL A 6 -17.46 -21.50 -0.86
CA VAL A 6 -16.84 -20.71 0.22
C VAL A 6 -15.90 -21.63 0.98
N TRP A 7 -14.60 -21.44 0.84
CA TRP A 7 -13.58 -22.11 1.62
C TRP A 7 -13.42 -21.40 2.97
N PHE A 8 -13.78 -22.10 4.03
CA PHE A 8 -13.48 -21.69 5.41
C PHE A 8 -12.00 -21.92 5.69
N ALA A 9 -11.26 -20.82 5.87
CA ALA A 9 -9.92 -20.87 6.43
C ALA A 9 -10.00 -21.08 7.94
N SER A 10 -9.43 -22.17 8.42
CA SER A 10 -9.31 -22.50 9.85
C SER A 10 -8.43 -21.47 10.57
N LEU A 11 -9.01 -20.76 11.53
CA LEU A 11 -8.29 -19.91 12.49
C LEU A 11 -7.64 -20.79 13.56
N SER A 12 -6.36 -21.13 13.37
CA SER A 12 -5.51 -21.58 14.47
C SER A 12 -4.93 -20.35 15.18
N VAL A 13 -5.46 -20.06 16.37
CA VAL A 13 -4.96 -18.99 17.25
C VAL A 13 -3.73 -19.49 17.97
N GLY A 14 -2.53 -19.12 17.46
CA GLY A 14 -1.27 -19.25 18.18
C GLY A 14 -1.04 -18.01 19.05
N LEU A 15 -0.94 -18.20 20.36
CA LEU A 15 -0.53 -17.17 21.32
C LEU A 15 0.93 -16.78 21.10
N PHE A 16 1.20 -15.52 20.74
CA PHE A 16 2.49 -14.88 21.05
C PHE A 16 2.27 -13.44 21.54
N HIS A 17 2.88 -13.14 22.69
CA HIS A 17 2.89 -11.84 23.33
C HIS A 17 3.77 -10.84 22.56
N HIS A 18 3.16 -9.79 21.98
CA HIS A 18 3.82 -8.50 21.81
C HIS A 18 2.78 -7.37 21.91
N THR A 19 3.04 -6.45 22.82
CA THR A 19 2.12 -5.38 23.18
C THR A 19 2.16 -4.24 22.18
N SER A 20 1.19 -4.19 21.24
CA SER A 20 0.88 -3.01 20.45
C SER A 20 -0.39 -2.31 20.99
N PRO A 21 -0.54 -0.97 20.82
CA PRO A 21 -1.71 -0.22 21.35
C PRO A 21 -3.07 -0.74 20.86
N LEU A 22 -3.11 -1.41 19.70
CA LEU A 22 -4.33 -2.05 19.18
C LEU A 22 -4.83 -3.23 20.00
N LYS A 23 -3.93 -3.90 20.75
CA LYS A 23 -4.36 -4.96 21.68
C LYS A 23 -5.12 -4.39 22.89
N LYS A 24 -4.93 -3.13 23.26
CA LYS A 24 -5.70 -2.50 24.35
C LYS A 24 -7.15 -2.26 23.96
N THR A 25 -7.41 -1.80 22.74
CA THR A 25 -8.78 -1.55 22.26
C THR A 25 -9.52 -2.87 21.97
N ALA A 26 -8.83 -3.86 21.38
CA ALA A 26 -9.38 -5.20 21.22
C ALA A 26 -9.55 -5.93 22.58
N ARG A 27 -8.70 -5.64 23.59
CA ARG A 27 -8.90 -6.16 24.95
C ARG A 27 -10.08 -5.51 25.66
N LEU A 28 -10.41 -4.26 25.42
CA LEU A 28 -11.60 -3.60 25.96
C LEU A 28 -12.88 -4.15 25.31
N LEU A 29 -12.83 -4.58 24.05
CA LEU A 29 -13.96 -5.20 23.34
C LEU A 29 -14.04 -6.73 23.57
N ASN A 30 -12.91 -7.40 23.83
CA ASN A 30 -12.82 -8.85 24.09
C ASN A 30 -12.63 -9.20 25.58
N GLY A 31 -12.56 -8.20 26.43
CA GLY A 31 -12.38 -8.44 27.84
C GLY A 31 -13.63 -9.06 28.45
N HIS A 32 -13.63 -10.37 28.55
CA HIS A 32 -14.52 -11.20 29.37
C HIS A 32 -15.50 -12.12 28.65
N ARG A 33 -15.16 -12.66 27.47
CA ARG A 33 -15.80 -13.91 27.04
C ARG A 33 -15.12 -15.09 27.74
N ARG A 34 -15.60 -15.48 28.93
CA ARG A 34 -15.30 -16.84 29.42
C ARG A 34 -16.03 -17.83 28.51
N LYS A 35 -15.28 -18.70 27.84
CA LYS A 35 -15.86 -19.84 27.16
C LYS A 35 -16.47 -20.75 28.24
N PRO A 36 -17.76 -21.01 28.21
CA PRO A 36 -18.34 -22.08 29.07
C PRO A 36 -17.69 -23.41 28.71
N PRO A 37 -17.60 -24.39 29.65
CA PRO A 37 -17.11 -25.70 29.35
C PRO A 37 -17.98 -26.29 28.23
N LEU A 38 -17.34 -26.71 27.14
CA LEU A 38 -18.00 -27.22 25.93
C LEU A 38 -18.79 -28.50 26.29
N PRO A 39 -20.11 -28.59 26.10
CA PRO A 39 -20.76 -29.85 25.95
C PRO A 39 -20.23 -30.54 24.69
N GLN A 40 -19.98 -31.84 24.75
CA GLN A 40 -19.55 -32.66 23.60
C GLN A 40 -20.67 -32.69 22.55
N MET A 41 -20.78 -31.67 21.70
CA MET A 41 -21.70 -31.61 20.56
C MET A 41 -20.94 -31.12 19.35
N ASN A 42 -21.32 -31.60 18.17
CA ASN A 42 -20.72 -31.37 16.87
C ASN A 42 -20.26 -29.89 16.68
N THR A 43 -19.02 -29.71 16.27
CA THR A 43 -18.30 -28.43 16.23
C THR A 43 -18.99 -27.28 15.47
N LEU A 44 -19.87 -27.56 14.52
CA LEU A 44 -20.66 -26.56 13.80
C LEU A 44 -21.81 -25.99 14.64
N SER A 45 -22.53 -26.84 15.42
CA SER A 45 -23.65 -26.37 16.25
C SER A 45 -23.22 -25.55 17.46
N THR A 46 -21.98 -25.72 17.96
CA THR A 46 -21.45 -24.96 19.09
C THR A 46 -21.02 -23.53 18.73
N MET A 47 -20.57 -23.28 17.50
CA MET A 47 -20.22 -21.93 17.06
C MET A 47 -21.47 -21.04 16.92
N GLU A 48 -22.54 -21.55 16.35
CA GLU A 48 -23.79 -20.81 16.17
C GLU A 48 -24.42 -20.36 17.50
N TRP A 49 -24.32 -21.22 18.55
CA TRP A 49 -24.85 -20.90 19.87
C TRP A 49 -24.05 -19.85 20.67
N ILE A 50 -22.78 -19.63 20.33
CA ILE A 50 -21.93 -18.68 21.06
C ILE A 50 -22.14 -17.25 20.57
N ILE A 51 -22.44 -17.04 19.27
CA ILE A 51 -22.46 -15.73 18.63
C ILE A 51 -23.59 -14.83 19.17
N GLY A 52 -24.78 -15.37 19.45
CA GLY A 52 -25.95 -14.61 19.89
C GLY A 52 -26.11 -14.46 21.41
N ARG A 53 -25.16 -14.95 22.22
CA ARG A 53 -25.21 -14.82 23.68
C ARG A 53 -24.85 -13.41 24.15
N PRO A 54 -25.44 -12.94 25.26
CA PRO A 54 -24.97 -11.71 25.89
C PRO A 54 -23.50 -11.85 26.32
N PHE A 55 -22.77 -10.75 26.40
CA PHE A 55 -21.44 -10.73 27.00
C PHE A 55 -21.58 -11.01 28.52
N GLU A 56 -20.62 -11.70 29.08
CA GLU A 56 -20.54 -12.02 30.50
C GLU A 56 -19.39 -11.22 31.13
N ASP A 57 -19.60 -10.77 32.38
CA ASP A 57 -18.56 -10.15 33.19
C ASP A 57 -17.54 -11.17 33.73
N ALA A 58 -16.59 -10.72 34.55
CA ALA A 58 -15.57 -11.58 35.15
C ALA A 58 -16.17 -12.68 36.05
N ASP A 59 -17.36 -12.44 36.57
CA ASP A 59 -18.07 -13.33 37.51
C ASP A 59 -19.06 -14.25 36.79
N GLY A 60 -19.21 -14.11 35.48
CA GLY A 60 -20.08 -14.95 34.64
C GLY A 60 -21.53 -14.45 34.55
N ASN A 61 -21.82 -13.24 35.01
CA ASN A 61 -23.15 -12.64 34.88
C ASN A 61 -23.30 -11.99 33.49
N PRO A 62 -24.49 -12.08 32.85
CA PRO A 62 -24.73 -11.43 31.58
C PRO A 62 -24.72 -9.91 31.73
N ILE A 63 -23.95 -9.24 30.87
CA ILE A 63 -23.91 -7.79 30.80
C ILE A 63 -25.15 -7.31 30.05
N GLU A 64 -25.88 -6.37 30.64
CA GLU A 64 -27.04 -5.76 29.99
C GLU A 64 -26.60 -4.98 28.73
N ASP A 65 -27.27 -5.27 27.61
CA ASP A 65 -27.11 -4.57 26.35
C ASP A 65 -28.45 -3.99 25.85
N GLU A 66 -28.41 -3.32 24.71
CA GLU A 66 -29.61 -2.71 24.10
C GLU A 66 -30.73 -3.73 23.78
N TYR A 67 -30.37 -5.04 23.65
CA TYR A 67 -31.29 -6.11 23.32
C TYR A 67 -31.85 -6.83 24.56
N SER A 68 -31.33 -6.58 25.74
CA SER A 68 -31.74 -7.22 27.00
C SER A 68 -33.19 -6.94 27.37
N LYS A 69 -33.79 -5.89 26.79
CA LYS A 69 -35.20 -5.48 27.00
C LYS A 69 -36.19 -6.31 26.18
N TYR A 70 -35.72 -7.08 25.19
CA TYR A 70 -36.57 -7.82 24.30
C TYR A 70 -36.65 -9.32 24.69
N ASN A 71 -37.57 -10.03 24.00
CA ASN A 71 -37.67 -11.47 24.13
C ASN A 71 -36.32 -12.15 23.82
N VAL A 72 -35.98 -13.19 24.59
CA VAL A 72 -34.69 -13.93 24.49
C VAL A 72 -34.37 -14.36 23.07
N ILE A 73 -35.36 -14.86 22.30
CA ILE A 73 -35.16 -15.29 20.93
C ILE A 73 -34.81 -14.12 20.01
N TYR A 74 -35.56 -13.02 20.14
CA TYR A 74 -35.30 -11.80 19.36
C TYR A 74 -33.94 -11.20 19.71
N ALA A 75 -33.62 -11.08 20.98
CA ALA A 75 -32.34 -10.60 21.45
C ALA A 75 -31.17 -11.43 20.91
N TYR A 76 -31.30 -12.76 20.92
CA TYR A 76 -30.32 -13.68 20.35
C TYR A 76 -30.11 -13.47 18.85
N LEU A 77 -31.21 -13.38 18.08
CA LEU A 77 -31.13 -13.14 16.63
C LEU A 77 -30.50 -11.78 16.29
N MET A 78 -30.85 -10.74 17.02
CA MET A 78 -30.30 -9.41 16.79
C MET A 78 -28.81 -9.31 17.18
N ARG A 79 -28.38 -9.97 18.24
CA ARG A 79 -26.95 -10.07 18.59
C ARG A 79 -26.18 -10.86 17.54
N THR A 80 -26.75 -11.99 17.09
CA THR A 80 -26.15 -12.79 16.00
C THR A 80 -26.01 -11.97 14.73
N TYR A 81 -27.07 -11.27 14.32
CA TYR A 81 -27.04 -10.40 13.14
C TYR A 81 -26.00 -9.30 13.27
N ARG A 82 -25.94 -8.62 14.41
CA ARG A 82 -24.97 -7.56 14.70
C ARG A 82 -23.53 -8.10 14.64
N GLU A 83 -23.27 -9.25 15.21
CA GLU A 83 -21.94 -9.85 15.22
C GLU A 83 -21.50 -10.26 13.80
N ILE A 84 -22.40 -10.90 13.04
CA ILE A 84 -22.12 -11.24 11.63
C ILE A 84 -21.86 -9.98 10.82
N PHE A 85 -22.71 -8.96 10.96
CA PHE A 85 -22.52 -7.69 10.26
C PHE A 85 -21.21 -7.01 10.63
N PHE A 86 -20.83 -7.03 11.90
CA PHE A 86 -19.56 -6.49 12.39
C PHE A 86 -18.36 -7.25 11.82
N GLN A 87 -18.42 -8.59 11.75
CA GLN A 87 -17.36 -9.41 11.14
C GLN A 87 -17.23 -9.14 9.63
N VAL A 88 -18.35 -9.02 8.93
CA VAL A 88 -18.37 -8.67 7.51
C VAL A 88 -17.75 -7.27 7.32
N LYS A 89 -18.14 -6.30 8.13
CA LYS A 89 -17.61 -4.94 8.07
C LYS A 89 -16.09 -4.88 8.31
N ILE A 90 -15.60 -5.57 9.34
CA ILE A 90 -14.14 -5.67 9.61
C ILE A 90 -13.39 -6.30 8.44
N THR A 91 -14.00 -7.24 7.74
CA THR A 91 -13.39 -7.89 6.59
C THR A 91 -13.39 -7.00 5.35
N GLN A 92 -14.42 -6.18 5.18
CA GLN A 92 -14.61 -5.34 3.98
C GLN A 92 -13.94 -3.96 4.08
N GLU A 93 -13.87 -3.39 5.27
CA GLU A 93 -13.29 -2.06 5.47
C GLU A 93 -11.83 -2.14 5.95
N PRO A 94 -11.01 -1.13 5.63
CA PRO A 94 -9.66 -1.02 6.19
C PRO A 94 -9.69 -1.01 7.72
N SER A 95 -8.69 -1.60 8.34
CA SER A 95 -8.57 -1.69 9.81
C SER A 95 -8.59 -0.32 10.52
N ARG A 96 -8.30 0.75 9.79
CA ARG A 96 -8.28 2.14 10.29
C ARG A 96 -8.73 3.11 9.22
N SER A 97 -9.41 4.17 9.63
CA SER A 97 -9.80 5.29 8.76
C SER A 97 -8.61 6.17 8.33
N LYS A 98 -7.56 6.22 9.16
CA LYS A 98 -6.26 6.84 8.87
C LYS A 98 -5.19 5.75 8.93
N LEU A 99 -4.66 5.36 7.78
CA LEU A 99 -3.68 4.28 7.67
C LEU A 99 -2.29 4.71 8.12
N LEU A 100 -1.89 5.94 7.80
CA LEU A 100 -0.63 6.53 8.21
C LEU A 100 -0.84 7.51 9.37
N PRO A 101 0.16 7.71 10.23
CA PRO A 101 0.14 8.77 11.23
C PRO A 101 0.07 10.15 10.56
N ASP A 102 -0.20 11.19 11.33
CA ASP A 102 -0.16 12.54 10.82
C ASP A 102 1.24 12.88 10.26
N PRO A 103 1.34 13.75 9.24
CA PRO A 103 2.62 14.13 8.65
C PRO A 103 3.60 14.64 9.70
N LEU A 104 4.88 14.36 9.48
CA LEU A 104 5.95 14.77 10.38
C LEU A 104 5.98 16.29 10.53
N THR A 105 6.15 16.76 11.77
CA THR A 105 6.28 18.17 12.10
C THR A 105 7.69 18.47 12.64
N TYR A 106 8.08 19.75 12.59
CA TYR A 106 9.37 20.18 13.14
C TYR A 106 9.67 19.52 14.50
N PRO A 107 10.89 19.00 14.77
CA PRO A 107 12.12 19.16 13.98
C PRO A 107 12.33 18.17 12.83
N TYR A 108 11.39 17.24 12.61
CA TYR A 108 11.48 16.24 11.55
C TYR A 108 11.04 16.83 10.21
N ILE A 109 11.62 16.32 9.12
CA ILE A 109 11.30 16.74 7.76
C ILE A 109 10.38 15.73 7.13
N GLN A 110 9.17 16.16 6.74
CA GLN A 110 8.26 15.35 5.94
C GLN A 110 8.73 15.36 4.49
N PRO A 111 8.96 14.20 3.86
CA PRO A 111 9.21 14.14 2.41
C PRO A 111 8.06 14.77 1.61
N PRO A 112 8.37 15.50 0.52
CA PRO A 112 7.36 16.24 -0.23
C PRO A 112 6.36 15.36 -0.98
N TYR A 113 6.71 14.11 -1.24
CA TYR A 113 5.87 13.14 -1.95
C TYR A 113 5.77 11.84 -1.15
N THR A 114 4.64 11.14 -1.32
CA THR A 114 4.44 9.80 -0.77
C THR A 114 4.42 8.79 -1.92
N LEU A 115 5.30 7.81 -1.88
CA LEU A 115 5.40 6.74 -2.85
C LEU A 115 4.86 5.46 -2.24
N VAL A 116 3.74 4.99 -2.75
CA VAL A 116 3.07 3.76 -2.34
C VAL A 116 3.39 2.65 -3.34
N ILE A 117 3.91 1.51 -2.88
CA ILE A 117 4.39 0.45 -3.77
C ILE A 117 3.82 -0.90 -3.34
N GLU A 118 3.33 -1.69 -4.31
CA GLU A 118 3.03 -3.12 -4.08
C GLU A 118 4.33 -3.91 -3.92
N LEU A 119 4.29 -4.90 -3.04
CA LEU A 119 5.42 -5.80 -2.78
C LEU A 119 5.50 -6.92 -3.82
N THR A 120 4.39 -7.66 -3.97
CA THR A 120 4.33 -8.88 -4.77
C THR A 120 4.24 -8.56 -6.26
N ASP A 121 5.11 -9.19 -7.06
CA ASP A 121 5.22 -9.03 -8.51
C ASP A 121 5.62 -7.60 -8.97
N VAL A 122 5.97 -6.72 -8.01
CA VAL A 122 6.62 -5.42 -8.27
C VAL A 122 8.04 -5.41 -7.75
N LEU A 123 8.25 -5.71 -6.48
CA LEU A 123 9.58 -5.77 -5.84
C LEU A 123 10.07 -7.20 -5.66
N LEU A 124 9.16 -8.11 -5.31
CA LEU A 124 9.43 -9.51 -5.04
C LEU A 124 8.51 -10.41 -5.87
N HIS A 125 9.03 -11.53 -6.36
CA HIS A 125 8.23 -12.55 -7.04
C HIS A 125 8.23 -13.86 -6.26
N PRO A 126 7.04 -14.38 -5.87
CA PRO A 126 6.92 -15.68 -5.22
C PRO A 126 7.17 -16.80 -6.24
N GLU A 127 8.11 -17.67 -5.97
CA GLU A 127 8.41 -18.84 -6.77
C GLU A 127 8.28 -20.11 -5.92
N TRP A 128 7.57 -21.08 -6.43
CA TRP A 128 7.47 -22.38 -5.79
C TRP A 128 8.17 -23.45 -6.60
N THR A 129 9.03 -24.23 -5.96
CA THR A 129 9.64 -25.40 -6.56
C THR A 129 9.51 -26.61 -5.66
N TYR A 130 9.39 -27.80 -6.23
CA TYR A 130 9.28 -29.06 -5.46
C TYR A 130 10.49 -29.29 -4.53
N LYS A 131 11.68 -28.82 -4.92
CA LYS A 131 12.91 -29.02 -4.12
C LYS A 131 13.05 -28.03 -2.98
N SER A 132 12.60 -26.79 -3.12
CA SER A 132 12.86 -25.71 -2.18
C SER A 132 11.63 -25.15 -1.49
N GLY A 133 10.41 -25.59 -1.87
CA GLY A 133 9.18 -24.97 -1.44
C GLY A 133 9.03 -23.55 -1.96
N TRP A 134 8.30 -22.70 -1.20
CA TRP A 134 8.13 -21.30 -1.53
C TRP A 134 9.42 -20.51 -1.29
N ARG A 135 9.80 -19.71 -2.29
CA ARG A 135 10.90 -18.73 -2.23
C ARG A 135 10.43 -17.41 -2.84
N PHE A 136 11.09 -16.33 -2.45
CA PHE A 136 10.86 -15.01 -3.03
C PHE A 136 12.14 -14.56 -3.74
N LYS A 137 12.02 -14.28 -5.03
CA LYS A 137 13.10 -13.65 -5.80
C LYS A 137 13.03 -12.14 -5.61
N LYS A 138 14.18 -11.49 -5.50
CA LYS A 138 14.30 -10.02 -5.52
C LYS A 138 14.37 -9.54 -6.97
N ARG A 139 13.57 -8.55 -7.34
CA ARG A 139 13.66 -7.90 -8.65
C ARG A 139 15.01 -7.19 -8.78
N PRO A 140 15.69 -7.27 -9.94
CA PRO A 140 16.94 -6.55 -10.15
C PRO A 140 16.80 -5.05 -9.91
N GLY A 141 17.82 -4.46 -9.28
CA GLY A 141 17.86 -3.02 -9.04
C GLY A 141 17.08 -2.50 -7.83
N ILE A 142 16.50 -3.39 -6.99
CA ILE A 142 15.70 -2.96 -5.82
C ILE A 142 16.50 -2.08 -4.85
N ASP A 143 17.77 -2.40 -4.59
CA ASP A 143 18.62 -1.64 -3.67
C ASP A 143 18.91 -0.24 -4.23
N TYR A 144 19.21 -0.15 -5.53
CA TYR A 144 19.37 1.13 -6.24
C TYR A 144 18.07 1.95 -6.22
N PHE A 145 16.94 1.28 -6.48
CA PHE A 145 15.61 1.90 -6.48
C PHE A 145 15.30 2.52 -5.12
N LEU A 146 15.35 1.74 -4.04
CA LEU A 146 15.04 2.20 -2.69
C LEU A 146 15.95 3.35 -2.24
N ARG A 147 17.24 3.28 -2.56
CA ARG A 147 18.20 4.37 -2.26
C ARG A 147 17.89 5.65 -3.06
N THR A 148 17.41 5.53 -4.29
CA THR A 148 17.11 6.67 -5.16
C THR A 148 15.82 7.37 -4.77
N VAL A 149 14.77 6.59 -4.40
CA VAL A 149 13.46 7.13 -4.05
C VAL A 149 13.25 7.33 -2.55
N GLY A 150 14.13 6.82 -1.71
CA GLY A 150 14.03 6.94 -0.26
C GLY A 150 14.06 8.38 0.26
N PRO A 151 13.85 8.54 1.59
CA PRO A 151 13.94 9.85 2.23
C PRO A 151 15.29 10.53 1.94
N PRO A 152 15.34 11.86 1.79
CA PRO A 152 14.25 12.83 2.05
C PRO A 152 13.33 13.10 0.85
N THR A 153 13.47 12.38 -0.27
CA THR A 153 12.75 12.66 -1.52
C THR A 153 11.31 12.18 -1.48
N PHE A 154 11.13 10.91 -1.13
CA PHE A 154 9.80 10.30 -0.97
C PHE A 154 9.64 9.68 0.42
N GLU A 155 8.43 9.77 0.95
CA GLU A 155 7.94 8.91 2.02
C GLU A 155 7.55 7.57 1.38
N VAL A 156 8.41 6.56 1.53
CA VAL A 156 8.18 5.25 0.91
C VAL A 156 7.28 4.40 1.78
N VAL A 157 6.18 3.94 1.20
CA VAL A 157 5.14 3.12 1.85
C VAL A 157 4.97 1.83 1.07
N ILE A 158 5.20 0.70 1.67
CA ILE A 158 4.76 -0.57 1.09
C ILE A 158 3.29 -0.76 1.43
N PHE A 159 2.47 -1.00 0.41
CA PHE A 159 1.06 -1.31 0.57
C PHE A 159 0.71 -2.58 -0.21
N THR A 160 0.59 -3.69 0.48
CA THR A 160 0.42 -5.02 -0.12
C THR A 160 -0.85 -5.72 0.34
N LYS A 161 -1.40 -6.56 -0.54
CA LYS A 161 -2.49 -7.47 -0.20
C LYS A 161 -2.04 -8.71 0.58
N GLU A 162 -0.74 -8.87 0.79
CA GLU A 162 -0.21 -9.97 1.60
C GLU A 162 -0.45 -9.74 3.10
N SER A 163 -0.48 -10.83 3.87
CA SER A 163 -0.57 -10.74 5.33
C SER A 163 0.73 -10.18 5.92
N GLY A 164 0.62 -9.45 7.04
CA GLY A 164 1.81 -8.92 7.72
C GLY A 164 2.77 -10.03 8.18
N MET A 165 2.27 -11.21 8.53
CA MET A 165 3.10 -12.36 8.91
C MET A 165 4.02 -12.83 7.77
N THR A 166 3.54 -12.72 6.52
CA THR A 166 4.32 -13.11 5.34
C THR A 166 5.18 -11.97 4.84
N ALA A 167 4.61 -10.77 4.73
CA ALA A 167 5.25 -9.63 4.08
C ALA A 167 6.33 -8.96 4.94
N ASP A 168 6.14 -8.84 6.26
CA ASP A 168 7.05 -8.09 7.11
C ASP A 168 8.49 -8.63 7.14
N PRO A 169 8.73 -9.95 7.26
CA PRO A 169 10.08 -10.52 7.16
C PRO A 169 10.72 -10.28 5.79
N LEU A 170 9.92 -10.32 4.71
CA LEU A 170 10.40 -10.09 3.36
C LEU A 170 10.82 -8.63 3.15
N ILE A 171 10.00 -7.67 3.62
CA ILE A 171 10.30 -6.25 3.57
C ILE A 171 11.58 -5.95 4.36
N THR A 172 11.73 -6.49 5.55
CA THR A 172 12.95 -6.32 6.37
C THR A 172 14.20 -6.85 5.67
N ASN A 173 14.06 -7.94 4.90
CA ASN A 173 15.18 -8.51 4.15
C ASN A 173 15.60 -7.68 2.93
N ILE A 174 14.64 -7.00 2.26
CA ILE A 174 14.96 -6.17 1.08
C ILE A 174 15.39 -4.75 1.42
N ASP A 175 15.13 -4.29 2.64
CA ASP A 175 15.42 -2.93 3.08
C ASP A 175 16.24 -2.89 4.38
N PRO A 176 17.51 -3.33 4.35
CA PRO A 176 18.39 -3.29 5.53
C PRO A 176 18.76 -1.87 5.95
N GLU A 177 18.65 -0.90 5.05
CA GLU A 177 18.97 0.52 5.30
C GLU A 177 17.76 1.33 5.79
N ASN A 178 16.56 0.73 5.89
CA ASN A 178 15.32 1.33 6.38
C ASN A 178 14.85 2.56 5.59
N PHE A 179 14.88 2.49 4.26
CA PHE A 179 14.29 3.50 3.39
C PHE A 179 12.75 3.47 3.39
N ILE A 180 12.16 2.30 3.69
CA ILE A 180 10.72 2.11 3.76
C ILE A 180 10.21 2.62 5.11
N MET A 181 9.49 3.74 5.08
CA MET A 181 9.00 4.41 6.30
C MET A 181 7.77 3.72 6.90
N TYR A 182 6.86 3.20 6.06
CA TYR A 182 5.63 2.56 6.52
C TYR A 182 5.33 1.28 5.75
N ARG A 183 4.62 0.38 6.43
CA ARG A 183 4.23 -0.92 5.90
C ARG A 183 2.74 -1.13 6.16
N LEU A 184 1.96 -1.27 5.09
CA LEU A 184 0.53 -1.53 5.11
C LEU A 184 0.27 -2.89 4.48
N TYR A 185 -0.51 -3.71 5.17
CA TYR A 185 -0.78 -5.09 4.78
C TYR A 185 -2.24 -5.27 4.41
N ARG A 186 -2.64 -6.51 4.19
CA ARG A 186 -4.01 -6.90 3.81
C ARG A 186 -5.09 -6.29 4.70
N ASP A 187 -4.87 -6.19 5.99
CA ASP A 187 -5.82 -5.59 6.95
C ASP A 187 -6.06 -4.09 6.72
N ALA A 188 -5.16 -3.43 6.00
CA ALA A 188 -5.30 -2.03 5.59
C ALA A 188 -6.04 -1.86 4.25
N THR A 189 -6.33 -2.94 3.53
CA THR A 189 -7.07 -2.90 2.27
C THR A 189 -8.58 -2.91 2.49
N ARG A 190 -9.33 -2.40 1.51
CA ARG A 190 -10.77 -2.57 1.41
C ARG A 190 -11.08 -3.81 0.59
N TYR A 191 -11.89 -4.74 1.10
CA TYR A 191 -12.32 -5.90 0.34
C TYR A 191 -13.66 -5.63 -0.33
N GLN A 192 -13.67 -5.61 -1.64
CA GLN A 192 -14.86 -5.35 -2.45
C GLN A 192 -14.84 -6.19 -3.72
N ASP A 193 -15.99 -6.80 -4.06
CA ASP A 193 -16.17 -7.58 -5.29
C ASP A 193 -15.19 -8.76 -5.45
N GLY A 194 -14.72 -9.33 -4.34
CA GLY A 194 -13.76 -10.44 -4.36
C GLY A 194 -12.30 -10.00 -4.40
N GLU A 195 -12.01 -8.68 -4.46
CA GLU A 195 -10.67 -8.13 -4.59
C GLU A 195 -10.28 -7.23 -3.41
N HIS A 196 -8.98 -7.23 -3.10
CA HIS A 196 -8.38 -6.32 -2.12
C HIS A 196 -7.96 -5.02 -2.79
N ILE A 197 -8.65 -3.92 -2.46
CA ILE A 197 -8.44 -2.59 -3.02
C ILE A 197 -7.66 -1.73 -2.04
N LYS A 198 -6.67 -1.04 -2.52
CA LYS A 198 -5.84 -0.08 -1.78
C LYS A 198 -6.48 1.29 -1.89
N ASP A 199 -7.23 1.66 -0.87
CA ASP A 199 -7.94 2.96 -0.82
C ASP A 199 -6.98 4.05 -0.35
N LEU A 200 -6.47 4.85 -1.28
CA LEU A 200 -5.53 5.93 -0.99
C LEU A 200 -6.17 7.09 -0.22
N ASN A 201 -7.51 7.21 -0.23
CA ASN A 201 -8.21 8.23 0.57
C ASN A 201 -8.01 8.02 2.08
N CYS A 202 -7.73 6.78 2.50
CA CYS A 202 -7.45 6.44 3.88
C CYS A 202 -5.98 6.67 4.30
N LEU A 203 -5.08 7.08 3.39
CA LEU A 203 -3.65 7.24 3.71
C LEU A 203 -3.35 8.40 4.66
N ASN A 204 -4.25 9.37 4.82
CA ASN A 204 -3.99 10.60 5.57
C ASN A 204 -2.82 11.41 4.96
N ARG A 205 -2.78 11.50 3.64
CA ARG A 205 -1.82 12.28 2.84
C ARG A 205 -2.56 13.04 1.73
N ASP A 206 -1.96 14.14 1.27
CA ASP A 206 -2.48 14.89 0.13
C ASP A 206 -2.31 14.09 -1.17
N LEU A 207 -3.42 13.68 -1.79
CA LEU A 207 -3.42 12.88 -2.99
C LEU A 207 -2.74 13.56 -4.19
N SER A 208 -2.62 14.88 -4.22
CA SER A 208 -1.85 15.58 -5.25
C SER A 208 -0.36 15.21 -5.24
N ARG A 209 0.14 14.66 -4.12
CA ARG A 209 1.53 14.29 -3.89
C ARG A 209 1.74 12.79 -3.63
N VAL A 210 0.71 11.97 -3.86
CA VAL A 210 0.77 10.51 -3.71
C VAL A 210 0.91 9.85 -5.07
N ILE A 211 1.89 8.94 -5.19
CA ILE A 211 2.09 8.08 -6.37
C ILE A 211 1.93 6.64 -5.93
N MET A 212 1.01 5.90 -6.56
CA MET A 212 0.81 4.47 -6.36
C MET A 212 1.44 3.68 -7.50
N VAL A 213 2.34 2.75 -7.18
CA VAL A 213 2.96 1.83 -8.15
C VAL A 213 2.47 0.42 -7.91
N ASP A 214 1.77 -0.11 -8.89
CA ASP A 214 1.25 -1.48 -8.86
C ASP A 214 1.19 -2.05 -10.28
N TRP A 215 1.26 -3.37 -10.41
CA TRP A 215 1.03 -4.06 -11.68
C TRP A 215 -0.46 -4.30 -11.97
N ASN A 216 -1.31 -4.33 -10.92
CA ASN A 216 -2.75 -4.54 -11.02
C ASN A 216 -3.52 -3.22 -10.88
N LYS A 217 -4.11 -2.73 -11.98
CA LYS A 217 -4.89 -1.49 -12.00
C LYS A 217 -6.14 -1.57 -11.12
N ASP A 218 -6.73 -2.75 -10.96
CA ASP A 218 -7.94 -2.93 -10.14
C ASP A 218 -7.64 -2.75 -8.65
N ALA A 219 -6.40 -2.99 -8.23
CA ALA A 219 -5.99 -2.81 -6.84
C ALA A 219 -6.06 -1.36 -6.34
N TYR A 220 -6.08 -0.37 -7.24
CA TYR A 220 -6.18 1.05 -6.89
C TYR A 220 -7.28 1.79 -7.68
N LYS A 221 -8.31 1.06 -8.13
CA LYS A 221 -9.41 1.60 -8.96
C LYS A 221 -10.13 2.81 -8.34
N LEU A 222 -10.14 2.95 -7.01
CA LEU A 222 -10.74 4.10 -6.31
C LEU A 222 -9.94 5.40 -6.50
N ASN A 223 -8.65 5.31 -6.81
CA ASN A 223 -7.76 6.44 -7.00
C ASN A 223 -6.89 6.24 -8.25
N ALA A 224 -7.51 5.87 -9.37
CA ALA A 224 -6.82 5.53 -10.61
C ALA A 224 -5.90 6.65 -11.13
N GLU A 225 -6.21 7.91 -10.83
CA GLU A 225 -5.41 9.08 -11.23
C GLU A 225 -4.03 9.13 -10.53
N ASN A 226 -3.90 8.50 -9.37
CA ASN A 226 -2.65 8.40 -8.62
C ASN A 226 -1.81 7.19 -9.00
N GLY A 227 -2.34 6.32 -9.86
CA GLY A 227 -1.73 5.05 -10.22
C GLY A 227 -0.71 5.16 -11.35
N PHE A 228 0.45 4.56 -11.15
CA PHE A 228 1.42 4.25 -12.18
C PHE A 228 1.53 2.74 -12.34
N ASN A 229 1.08 2.24 -13.51
CA ASN A 229 1.09 0.81 -13.77
C ASN A 229 2.47 0.37 -14.27
N ILE A 230 3.05 -0.60 -13.56
CA ILE A 230 4.29 -1.26 -13.98
C ILE A 230 3.96 -2.68 -14.46
N ASN A 231 4.74 -3.21 -15.40
CA ASN A 231 4.55 -4.57 -15.85
C ASN A 231 4.79 -5.57 -14.71
N LYS A 232 3.89 -6.54 -14.62
CA LYS A 232 4.00 -7.65 -13.66
C LYS A 232 5.34 -8.35 -13.84
N TRP A 233 6.15 -8.40 -12.80
CA TRP A 233 7.42 -9.11 -12.85
C TRP A 233 7.24 -10.60 -12.56
N THR A 234 7.80 -11.43 -13.41
CA THR A 234 7.68 -12.90 -13.37
C THR A 234 9.00 -13.60 -13.02
N GLY A 235 9.97 -12.86 -12.48
CA GLY A 235 11.25 -13.44 -12.03
C GLY A 235 12.39 -13.35 -13.07
N ASP A 236 12.25 -12.55 -14.13
CA ASP A 236 13.34 -12.28 -15.09
C ASP A 236 14.45 -11.45 -14.42
N MET A 237 15.67 -11.98 -14.44
CA MET A 237 16.84 -11.31 -13.82
C MET A 237 17.48 -10.26 -14.74
N ASN A 238 17.02 -10.11 -16.00
CA ASN A 238 17.47 -9.06 -16.91
C ASN A 238 16.54 -7.82 -16.89
N ASP A 239 15.55 -7.80 -15.99
CA ASP A 239 14.59 -6.71 -15.88
C ASP A 239 15.26 -5.42 -15.41
N THR A 240 14.98 -4.29 -16.08
CA THR A 240 15.51 -2.94 -15.80
C THR A 240 14.45 -1.98 -15.28
N ALA A 241 13.20 -2.43 -15.17
CA ALA A 241 12.06 -1.55 -14.94
C ALA A 241 12.13 -0.77 -13.61
N LEU A 242 12.74 -1.31 -12.54
CA LEU A 242 12.93 -0.56 -11.29
C LEU A 242 13.94 0.58 -11.46
N GLY A 243 14.99 0.38 -12.27
CA GLY A 243 15.94 1.45 -12.58
C GLY A 243 15.28 2.59 -13.35
N GLU A 244 14.52 2.25 -14.38
CA GLU A 244 13.78 3.22 -15.20
C GLU A 244 12.72 3.97 -14.38
N LEU A 245 12.00 3.24 -13.50
CA LEU A 245 11.03 3.83 -12.58
C LEU A 245 11.69 4.79 -11.60
N ALA A 246 12.89 4.46 -11.08
CA ALA A 246 13.64 5.33 -10.18
C ALA A 246 13.97 6.67 -10.87
N GLU A 247 14.42 6.63 -12.13
CA GLU A 247 14.73 7.84 -12.92
C GLU A 247 13.47 8.68 -13.18
N PHE A 248 12.35 8.04 -13.48
CA PHE A 248 11.06 8.72 -13.68
C PHE A 248 10.60 9.43 -12.40
N LEU A 249 10.61 8.73 -11.26
CA LEU A 249 10.21 9.31 -9.97
C LEU A 249 11.17 10.44 -9.56
N ARG A 250 12.46 10.26 -9.76
CA ARG A 250 13.45 11.30 -9.51
C ARG A 250 13.19 12.55 -10.36
N ALA A 251 12.82 12.40 -11.62
CA ALA A 251 12.47 13.51 -12.49
C ALA A 251 11.26 14.31 -11.96
N ILE A 252 10.20 13.61 -11.47
CA ILE A 252 9.04 14.26 -10.83
C ILE A 252 9.49 15.07 -9.61
N ALA A 253 10.30 14.49 -8.75
CA ALA A 253 10.76 15.14 -7.53
C ALA A 253 11.65 16.36 -7.80
N VAL A 254 12.58 16.25 -8.74
CA VAL A 254 13.47 17.37 -9.16
C VAL A 254 12.68 18.50 -9.78
N SER A 255 11.65 18.18 -10.58
CA SER A 255 10.76 19.16 -11.20
C SER A 255 9.81 19.83 -10.21
N LYS A 256 9.77 19.40 -8.95
CA LYS A 256 8.90 19.92 -7.88
C LYS A 256 7.44 20.07 -8.33
N VAL A 257 6.91 18.99 -8.93
CA VAL A 257 5.54 18.96 -9.46
C VAL A 257 4.54 19.13 -8.31
N ASP A 258 3.65 20.11 -8.38
CA ASP A 258 2.66 20.37 -7.33
C ASP A 258 1.53 19.32 -7.31
N ASP A 259 1.12 18.83 -8.48
CA ASP A 259 0.12 17.76 -8.62
C ASP A 259 0.68 16.69 -9.57
N VAL A 260 0.89 15.48 -9.03
CA VAL A 260 1.45 14.35 -9.80
C VAL A 260 0.43 13.72 -10.75
N ARG A 261 -0.87 13.86 -10.49
CA ARG A 261 -1.95 13.19 -11.23
C ARG A 261 -1.98 13.51 -12.73
N PRO A 262 -1.83 14.76 -13.18
CA PRO A 262 -1.76 15.06 -14.62
C PRO A 262 -0.55 14.39 -15.29
N VAL A 263 0.59 14.31 -14.60
CA VAL A 263 1.80 13.64 -15.11
C VAL A 263 1.55 12.13 -15.25
N LEU A 264 1.05 11.49 -14.21
CA LEU A 264 0.73 10.06 -14.23
C LEU A 264 -0.30 9.74 -15.32
N LYS A 265 -1.36 10.53 -15.42
CA LYS A 265 -2.39 10.40 -16.45
C LYS A 265 -1.81 10.54 -17.86
N TYR A 266 -0.89 11.47 -18.09
CA TYR A 266 -0.24 11.63 -19.40
C TYR A 266 0.51 10.34 -19.77
N TYR A 267 1.34 9.80 -18.88
CA TYR A 267 2.13 8.62 -19.19
C TYR A 267 1.30 7.33 -19.23
N SER A 268 0.20 7.24 -18.48
CA SER A 268 -0.70 6.06 -18.50
C SER A 268 -1.44 5.84 -19.82
N GLN A 269 -1.41 6.81 -20.75
CA GLN A 269 -2.04 6.72 -22.08
C GLN A 269 -1.19 5.92 -23.06
N PHE A 270 0.07 5.66 -22.76
CA PHE A 270 1.00 4.96 -23.63
C PHE A 270 1.14 3.49 -23.19
N ASP A 271 1.26 2.59 -24.16
CA ASP A 271 1.48 1.16 -23.88
C ASP A 271 2.81 0.93 -23.17
N ASN A 272 3.83 1.71 -23.48
CA ASN A 272 5.11 1.74 -22.77
C ASN A 272 5.42 3.13 -22.23
N PRO A 273 4.99 3.44 -20.99
CA PRO A 273 5.22 4.73 -20.37
C PRO A 273 6.70 5.12 -20.23
N MET A 274 7.57 4.14 -19.97
CA MET A 274 9.00 4.38 -19.78
C MET A 274 9.70 4.77 -21.08
N GLU A 275 9.40 4.11 -22.17
CA GLU A 275 9.93 4.47 -23.48
C GLU A 275 9.55 5.90 -23.86
N LYS A 276 8.28 6.27 -23.59
CA LYS A 276 7.79 7.64 -23.81
C LYS A 276 8.50 8.66 -22.94
N PHE A 277 8.76 8.30 -21.70
CA PHE A 277 9.54 9.14 -20.78
C PHE A 277 10.96 9.40 -21.31
N HIS A 278 11.67 8.36 -21.74
CA HIS A 278 13.01 8.48 -22.31
C HIS A 278 13.01 9.29 -23.61
N GLU A 279 12.01 9.10 -24.48
CA GLU A 279 11.85 9.94 -25.67
C GLU A 279 11.69 11.43 -25.31
N ASN A 280 10.84 11.74 -24.35
CA ASN A 280 10.61 13.12 -23.92
C ASN A 280 11.86 13.71 -23.26
N GLN A 281 12.59 12.94 -22.44
CA GLN A 281 13.87 13.38 -21.86
C GLN A 281 14.92 13.69 -22.93
N ARG A 282 15.03 12.84 -23.96
CA ARG A 282 15.94 13.07 -25.08
C ARG A 282 15.60 14.36 -25.83
N LYS A 283 14.31 14.57 -26.14
CA LYS A 283 13.85 15.80 -26.80
C LYS A 283 14.17 17.06 -25.97
N LEU A 284 13.93 16.99 -24.66
CA LEU A 284 14.24 18.10 -23.77
C LEU A 284 15.74 18.43 -23.75
N LYS A 285 16.58 17.40 -23.69
CA LYS A 285 18.02 17.56 -23.70
C LYS A 285 18.51 18.19 -25.05
N GLU A 286 18.01 17.69 -26.19
CA GLU A 286 18.32 18.25 -27.49
C GLU A 286 17.89 19.73 -27.63
N GLU A 287 16.74 20.07 -27.04
CA GLU A 287 16.26 21.47 -27.01
C GLU A 287 17.15 22.36 -26.15
N GLN A 288 17.55 21.90 -24.96
CA GLN A 288 18.47 22.60 -24.09
C GLN A 288 19.83 22.82 -24.74
N GLU A 289 20.36 21.80 -25.41
CA GLU A 289 21.61 21.90 -26.16
C GLU A 289 21.53 22.94 -27.31
N ARG A 290 20.42 22.94 -28.06
CA ARG A 290 20.16 23.95 -29.11
C ARG A 290 20.08 25.35 -28.53
N GLN A 291 19.37 25.56 -27.43
CA GLN A 291 19.27 26.86 -26.77
C GLN A 291 20.64 27.35 -26.27
N PHE A 292 21.42 26.46 -25.68
CA PHE A 292 22.76 26.77 -25.19
C PHE A 292 23.71 27.19 -26.36
N GLN A 293 23.69 26.44 -27.45
CA GLN A 293 24.47 26.78 -28.64
C GLN A 293 24.06 28.14 -29.27
N ALA A 294 22.73 28.39 -29.32
CA ALA A 294 22.20 29.64 -29.80
C ALA A 294 22.62 30.82 -28.91
N GLN A 295 22.64 30.63 -27.60
CA GLN A 295 23.09 31.64 -26.63
C GLN A 295 24.59 31.93 -26.80
N GLN A 296 25.44 30.93 -26.87
CA GLN A 296 26.87 31.08 -27.11
C GLN A 296 27.17 31.84 -28.42
N SER A 297 26.42 31.49 -29.48
CA SER A 297 26.56 32.13 -30.79
C SER A 297 26.19 33.63 -30.74
N ARG A 298 25.18 34.02 -29.93
CA ARG A 298 24.79 35.41 -29.71
C ARG A 298 25.85 36.17 -28.91
N GLU A 299 26.38 35.57 -27.87
CA GLU A 299 27.44 36.17 -27.04
C GLU A 299 28.73 36.40 -27.84
N SER A 300 29.16 35.41 -28.63
CA SER A 300 30.34 35.55 -29.48
C SER A 300 30.18 36.66 -30.54
N LYS A 301 29.01 36.78 -31.18
CA LYS A 301 28.71 37.89 -32.11
C LYS A 301 28.72 39.25 -31.41
N ASN A 302 28.14 39.33 -30.21
CA ASN A 302 28.15 40.55 -29.43
C ASN A 302 29.59 40.97 -29.04
N MET A 303 30.40 40.02 -28.57
CA MET A 303 31.82 40.28 -28.27
C MET A 303 32.58 40.76 -29.49
N THR A 304 32.41 40.13 -30.64
CA THR A 304 33.04 40.51 -31.92
C THR A 304 32.60 41.92 -32.34
N SER A 305 31.31 42.26 -32.17
CA SER A 305 30.81 43.61 -32.49
C SER A 305 31.38 44.70 -31.58
N ILE A 306 31.55 44.41 -30.28
CA ILE A 306 32.17 45.28 -29.29
C ILE A 306 33.65 45.49 -29.63
N TRP A 307 34.40 44.41 -29.92
CA TRP A 307 35.81 44.52 -30.35
C TRP A 307 35.99 45.36 -31.63
N ASN A 308 35.10 45.23 -32.60
CA ASN A 308 35.14 46.02 -33.83
C ASN A 308 34.82 47.51 -33.60
N LYS A 309 34.04 47.84 -32.56
CA LYS A 309 33.80 49.23 -32.15
C LYS A 309 35.00 49.86 -31.44
N PHE A 310 35.79 49.11 -30.71
CA PHE A 310 36.99 49.59 -30.03
C PHE A 310 38.22 49.74 -30.95
N LYS A 311 38.19 49.16 -32.15
CA LYS A 311 39.24 49.21 -33.16
C LYS A 311 39.11 50.45 -34.13
N ARG A 312 38.02 51.17 -34.03
CA ARG A 312 37.82 52.45 -34.76
C ARG A 312 38.10 53.62 -33.85
#